data_d2c5374a59fde2cd92d2b06e86086117
#
_entry.id   d2c5374a59fde2cd92d2b06e86086117
#
_cell.length_a   1.000
_cell.length_b   1.000
_cell.length_c   1.000
_cell.angle_alpha   90.00
_cell.angle_beta   90.00
_cell.angle_gamma   90.00
#
_symmetry.space_group_name_H-M   'P 1'
#
loop_
_entity.id
_entity.type
_entity.pdbx_description
1 polymer ?
#
loop_
_entity_poly.entity_id
_entity_poly.type
_entity_poly.pdbx_seq_one_letter_code
_entity_poly.pdbx_strand_id
1 'polypeptide(L)'
;RIRRNTRDVPPASQAGAPQIAVLKEYEASVLKPTTGHGVKEIKAFIDYNEAYAALAAHRVDAVVQSLPNLAPLVKTRGDTFEIVRPPFGPATWYAWAGRKDADSASLVKFISDGIVQLNKSGKLAQLQTKWLGFSMAVPEQVPTPAN
;
A
#
# COMPACT_ATOMS: atom_id res chain seq x y z
N ARG A 1 3.80 -15.30 24.41
CA ARG A 1 4.06 -14.11 23.56
C ARG A 1 5.43 -13.57 23.92
N ILE A 2 6.47 -13.91 23.15
CA ILE A 2 7.78 -13.31 23.32
C ILE A 2 7.65 -11.87 22.82
N ARG A 3 7.71 -10.87 23.72
CA ARG A 3 7.89 -9.47 23.32
C ARG A 3 9.31 -9.35 22.77
N ARG A 4 9.47 -9.48 21.44
CA ARG A 4 10.71 -9.10 20.78
C ARG A 4 10.90 -7.59 20.99
N ASN A 5 12.11 -7.21 21.34
CA ASN A 5 12.48 -5.80 21.47
C ASN A 5 12.33 -5.17 20.06
N THR A 6 11.63 -4.05 19.95
CA THR A 6 11.42 -3.34 18.68
C THR A 6 12.71 -2.98 17.93
N ARG A 7 13.86 -3.05 18.62
CA ARG A 7 15.21 -2.85 18.05
C ARG A 7 15.61 -3.91 17.02
N ASP A 8 15.01 -5.10 17.07
CA ASP A 8 15.45 -6.28 16.30
C ASP A 8 14.48 -6.67 15.17
N VAL A 9 13.45 -5.85 14.93
CA VAL A 9 12.42 -6.12 13.90
C VAL A 9 12.91 -5.65 12.54
N PRO A 10 13.32 -6.54 11.61
CA PRO A 10 13.60 -6.15 10.24
C PRO A 10 12.30 -6.07 9.44
N PRO A 11 11.82 -4.86 9.09
CA PRO A 11 10.75 -4.72 8.13
C PRO A 11 11.26 -4.99 6.72
N ALA A 12 10.34 -5.36 5.83
CA ALA A 12 10.63 -5.67 4.44
C ALA A 12 9.70 -4.96 3.48
N SER A 13 10.16 -4.77 2.25
CA SER A 13 9.36 -4.32 1.12
C SER A 13 9.98 -4.80 -0.19
N GLN A 14 9.34 -4.53 -1.32
CA GLN A 14 9.92 -4.82 -2.62
C GLN A 14 11.02 -3.80 -2.96
N ALA A 15 12.12 -4.26 -3.56
CA ALA A 15 13.20 -3.41 -4.04
C ALA A 15 12.70 -2.38 -5.06
N GLY A 16 13.10 -1.13 -4.90
CA GLY A 16 12.66 -0.02 -5.75
C GLY A 16 11.22 0.46 -5.48
N ALA A 17 10.48 -0.16 -4.57
CA ALA A 17 9.13 0.28 -4.24
C ALA A 17 9.15 1.58 -3.40
N PRO A 18 8.21 2.52 -3.66
CA PRO A 18 8.13 3.78 -2.92
C PRO A 18 7.90 3.58 -1.41
N GLN A 19 7.37 2.45 -1.00
CA GLN A 19 7.15 2.10 0.41
C GLN A 19 8.45 2.07 1.24
N ILE A 20 9.60 1.82 0.62
CA ILE A 20 10.89 1.88 1.32
C ILE A 20 11.20 3.32 1.75
N ALA A 21 10.98 4.30 0.86
CA ALA A 21 11.17 5.72 1.19
C ALA A 21 10.20 6.18 2.28
N VAL A 22 8.92 5.82 2.15
CA VAL A 22 7.88 6.11 3.15
C VAL A 22 8.23 5.52 4.52
N LEU A 23 8.75 4.28 4.56
CA LEU A 23 9.16 3.64 5.81
C LEU A 23 10.35 4.34 6.46
N LYS A 24 11.35 4.76 5.66
CA LYS A 24 12.51 5.53 6.16
C LYS A 24 12.08 6.89 6.73
N GLU A 25 11.15 7.56 6.09
CA GLU A 25 10.59 8.82 6.58
C GLU A 25 9.81 8.61 7.89
N TYR A 26 8.97 7.59 7.96
CA TYR A 26 8.24 7.23 9.17
C TYR A 26 9.21 6.85 10.32
N GLU A 27 10.28 6.11 10.02
CA GLU A 27 11.32 5.82 10.99
C GLU A 27 11.94 7.10 11.56
N ALA A 28 12.31 8.04 10.70
CA ALA A 28 12.97 9.27 11.10
C ALA A 28 12.04 10.23 11.87
N SER A 29 10.78 10.37 11.40
CA SER A 29 9.84 11.37 11.91
C SER A 29 8.99 10.86 13.08
N VAL A 30 8.78 9.55 13.21
CA VAL A 30 7.90 8.97 14.23
C VAL A 30 8.61 7.95 15.12
N LEU A 31 9.22 6.91 14.54
CA LEU A 31 9.77 5.82 15.36
C LEU A 31 10.95 6.28 16.23
N LYS A 32 11.93 6.93 15.65
CA LYS A 32 13.10 7.42 16.41
C LYS A 32 12.74 8.41 17.50
N PRO A 33 11.89 9.43 17.24
CA PRO A 33 11.47 10.37 18.30
C PRO A 33 10.66 9.72 19.42
N THR A 34 9.81 8.70 19.09
CA THR A 34 8.91 8.09 20.08
C THR A 34 9.55 6.95 20.87
N THR A 35 10.43 6.18 20.24
CA THR A 35 11.00 4.96 20.84
C THR A 35 12.47 5.08 21.21
N GLY A 36 13.13 6.17 20.79
CA GLY A 36 14.58 6.39 20.97
C GLY A 36 15.45 5.58 20.00
N HIS A 37 14.86 4.80 19.11
CA HIS A 37 15.59 3.98 18.12
C HIS A 37 14.74 3.73 16.87
N GLY A 38 15.39 3.45 15.75
CA GLY A 38 14.77 3.05 14.50
C GLY A 38 14.69 1.53 14.32
N VAL A 39 14.43 1.10 13.10
CA VAL A 39 14.50 -0.30 12.68
C VAL A 39 15.96 -0.70 12.41
N LYS A 40 16.28 -1.96 12.66
CA LYS A 40 17.65 -2.46 12.49
C LYS A 40 18.13 -2.41 11.04
N GLU A 41 17.28 -2.87 10.13
CA GLU A 41 17.56 -3.00 8.70
C GLU A 41 16.23 -3.08 7.95
N ILE A 42 16.12 -2.43 6.80
CA ILE A 42 15.00 -2.60 5.88
C ILE A 42 15.42 -3.61 4.81
N LYS A 43 14.81 -4.80 4.80
CA LYS A 43 15.10 -5.83 3.81
C LYS A 43 14.33 -5.59 2.53
N ALA A 44 15.04 -5.51 1.40
CA ALA A 44 14.47 -5.39 0.08
C ALA A 44 14.47 -6.76 -0.62
N PHE A 45 13.30 -7.19 -1.10
CA PHE A 45 13.10 -8.42 -1.86
C PHE A 45 12.84 -8.13 -3.34
N ILE A 46 13.06 -9.10 -4.21
CA ILE A 46 12.80 -8.94 -5.66
C ILE A 46 11.32 -8.65 -5.90
N ASP A 47 10.43 -9.36 -5.19
CA ASP A 47 9.00 -9.15 -5.26
C ASP A 47 8.32 -9.33 -3.88
N TYR A 48 7.02 -8.99 -3.82
CA TYR A 48 6.24 -9.09 -2.59
C TYR A 48 5.92 -10.53 -2.19
N ASN A 49 5.90 -11.51 -3.11
CA ASN A 49 5.66 -12.90 -2.75
C ASN A 49 6.82 -13.44 -1.93
N GLU A 50 8.06 -13.10 -2.29
CA GLU A 50 9.25 -13.42 -1.49
C GLU A 50 9.21 -12.73 -0.12
N ALA A 51 8.80 -11.45 -0.06
CA ALA A 51 8.66 -10.72 1.21
C ALA A 51 7.60 -11.38 2.12
N TYR A 52 6.45 -11.78 1.56
CA TYR A 52 5.40 -12.49 2.33
C TYR A 52 5.85 -13.90 2.76
N ALA A 53 6.58 -14.61 1.92
CA ALA A 53 7.16 -15.90 2.30
C ALA A 53 8.19 -15.74 3.44
N ALA A 54 9.00 -14.67 3.40
CA ALA A 54 9.94 -14.35 4.47
C ALA A 54 9.24 -13.99 5.78
N LEU A 55 8.10 -13.27 5.72
CA LEU A 55 7.26 -12.96 6.88
C LEU A 55 6.64 -14.22 7.48
N ALA A 56 6.06 -15.09 6.66
CA ALA A 56 5.50 -16.36 7.11
C ALA A 56 6.55 -17.29 7.73
N ALA A 57 7.78 -17.24 7.23
CA ALA A 57 8.92 -18.01 7.76
C ALA A 57 9.65 -17.32 8.92
N HIS A 58 9.12 -16.21 9.47
CA HIS A 58 9.73 -15.43 10.55
C HIS A 58 11.15 -14.90 10.27
N ARG A 59 11.52 -14.74 8.99
CA ARG A 59 12.79 -14.12 8.57
C ARG A 59 12.74 -12.59 8.58
N VAL A 60 11.54 -12.03 8.50
CA VAL A 60 11.21 -10.62 8.75
C VAL A 60 9.99 -10.55 9.65
N ASP A 61 9.78 -9.45 10.35
CA ASP A 61 8.68 -9.31 11.31
C ASP A 61 7.54 -8.43 10.79
N ALA A 62 7.76 -7.72 9.69
CA ALA A 62 6.73 -6.92 9.02
C ALA A 62 7.03 -6.79 7.52
N VAL A 63 5.98 -6.62 6.71
CA VAL A 63 6.08 -6.22 5.30
C VAL A 63 5.29 -4.94 5.11
N VAL A 64 5.92 -3.93 4.51
CA VAL A 64 5.29 -2.64 4.20
C VAL A 64 4.83 -2.65 2.76
N GLN A 65 3.54 -2.47 2.58
CA GLN A 65 2.86 -2.44 1.28
C GLN A 65 1.62 -1.53 1.37
N SER A 66 1.10 -1.10 0.23
CA SER A 66 -0.15 -0.35 0.17
C SER A 66 -1.34 -1.19 0.66
N LEU A 67 -2.25 -0.56 1.40
CA LEU A 67 -3.39 -1.23 2.01
C LEU A 67 -4.26 -2.02 1.02
N PRO A 68 -4.59 -1.54 -0.19
CA PRO A 68 -5.37 -2.33 -1.15
C PRO A 68 -4.69 -3.62 -1.61
N ASN A 69 -3.36 -3.67 -1.60
CA ASN A 69 -2.62 -4.89 -1.96
C ASN A 69 -2.53 -5.88 -0.79
N LEU A 70 -2.52 -5.40 0.45
CA LEU A 70 -2.54 -6.25 1.64
C LEU A 70 -3.92 -6.86 1.93
N ALA A 71 -5.00 -6.16 1.59
CA ALA A 71 -6.35 -6.59 1.94
C ALA A 71 -6.73 -7.97 1.35
N PRO A 72 -6.50 -8.27 0.05
CA PRO A 72 -6.73 -9.61 -0.49
C PRO A 72 -5.86 -10.69 0.15
N LEU A 73 -4.59 -10.38 0.46
CA LEU A 73 -3.68 -11.31 1.13
C LEU A 73 -4.23 -11.73 2.50
N VAL A 74 -4.60 -10.75 3.32
CA VAL A 74 -5.14 -11.01 4.66
C VAL A 74 -6.51 -11.67 4.60
N LYS A 75 -7.34 -11.33 3.61
CA LYS A 75 -8.63 -12.01 3.39
C LYS A 75 -8.49 -13.50 3.12
N THR A 76 -7.44 -13.91 2.40
CA THR A 76 -7.19 -15.31 2.03
C THR A 76 -6.30 -16.06 3.00
N ARG A 77 -5.46 -15.35 3.76
CA ARG A 77 -4.47 -15.91 4.69
C ARG A 77 -4.49 -15.21 6.05
N GLY A 78 -5.69 -14.93 6.55
CA GLY A 78 -5.89 -14.26 7.85
C GLY A 78 -5.47 -15.07 9.07
N ASP A 79 -5.24 -16.36 8.92
CA ASP A 79 -4.60 -17.25 9.91
C ASP A 79 -3.10 -16.98 10.08
N THR A 80 -2.46 -16.45 9.03
CA THR A 80 -1.01 -16.21 8.99
C THR A 80 -0.66 -14.73 9.09
N PHE A 81 -1.48 -13.84 8.50
CA PHE A 81 -1.20 -12.41 8.36
C PHE A 81 -2.31 -11.54 8.94
N GLU A 82 -1.93 -10.42 9.51
CA GLU A 82 -2.85 -9.35 9.89
C GLU A 82 -2.34 -7.98 9.41
N ILE A 83 -3.26 -7.03 9.23
CA ILE A 83 -2.92 -5.65 8.91
C ILE A 83 -2.76 -4.86 10.21
N VAL A 84 -1.56 -4.35 10.46
CA VAL A 84 -1.28 -3.46 11.59
C VAL A 84 -1.92 -2.09 11.36
N ARG A 85 -2.65 -1.60 12.34
CA ARG A 85 -3.35 -0.30 12.29
C ARG A 85 -2.79 0.66 13.35
N PRO A 86 -2.87 1.97 13.13
CA PRO A 86 -3.33 2.66 11.91
C PRO A 86 -2.31 2.55 10.75
N PRO A 87 -2.75 2.72 9.49
CA PRO A 87 -1.83 2.82 8.37
C PRO A 87 -1.00 4.11 8.49
N PHE A 88 0.19 4.13 7.90
CA PHE A 88 1.08 5.28 7.90
C PHE A 88 1.49 5.66 6.46
N GLY A 89 2.08 6.83 6.32
CA GLY A 89 2.51 7.40 5.04
C GLY A 89 1.44 8.28 4.37
N PRO A 90 1.78 8.90 3.24
CA PRO A 90 0.88 9.78 2.52
C PRO A 90 -0.27 9.02 1.86
N ALA A 91 -1.40 9.69 1.67
CA ALA A 91 -2.47 9.16 0.84
C ALA A 91 -1.99 9.02 -0.61
N THR A 92 -2.20 7.85 -1.21
CA THR A 92 -1.84 7.56 -2.60
C THR A 92 -3.07 7.22 -3.41
N TRP A 93 -3.02 7.56 -4.70
CA TRP A 93 -4.12 7.32 -5.63
C TRP A 93 -3.72 6.29 -6.67
N TYR A 94 -4.63 5.39 -7.00
CA TYR A 94 -4.47 4.48 -8.14
C TYR A 94 -5.14 5.10 -9.35
N ALA A 95 -4.42 5.14 -10.45
CA ALA A 95 -4.92 5.66 -11.72
C ALA A 95 -4.50 4.75 -12.88
N TRP A 96 -5.23 4.81 -13.96
CA TRP A 96 -4.83 4.17 -15.20
C TRP A 96 -4.04 5.18 -16.04
N ALA A 97 -2.96 4.73 -16.64
CA ALA A 97 -2.20 5.52 -17.60
C ALA A 97 -2.69 5.21 -19.01
N GLY A 98 -3.00 6.23 -19.78
CA GLY A 98 -3.26 6.13 -21.20
C GLY A 98 -2.16 6.79 -22.01
N ARG A 99 -2.03 6.43 -23.29
CA ARG A 99 -1.10 7.12 -24.20
C ARG A 99 -1.59 8.53 -24.47
N LYS A 100 -0.66 9.46 -24.55
CA LYS A 100 -0.94 10.87 -24.83
C LYS A 100 -0.84 11.13 -26.35
N ASP A 101 -1.73 10.50 -27.12
CA ASP A 101 -1.86 10.68 -28.57
C ASP A 101 -3.34 10.86 -28.96
N ALA A 102 -3.59 11.35 -30.17
CA ALA A 102 -4.93 11.61 -30.66
C ALA A 102 -5.78 10.33 -30.76
N ASP A 103 -5.17 9.22 -31.17
CA ASP A 103 -5.87 7.95 -31.40
C ASP A 103 -6.37 7.34 -30.07
N SER A 104 -5.64 7.58 -28.98
CA SER A 104 -6.00 7.08 -27.65
C SER A 104 -6.95 8.01 -26.89
N ALA A 105 -7.15 9.24 -27.32
CA ALA A 105 -7.89 10.26 -26.56
C ALA A 105 -9.34 9.85 -26.26
N SER A 106 -10.03 9.24 -27.22
CA SER A 106 -11.42 8.77 -27.05
C SER A 106 -11.53 7.65 -26.02
N LEU A 107 -10.60 6.71 -26.03
CA LEU A 107 -10.55 5.61 -25.07
C LEU A 107 -10.23 6.13 -23.65
N VAL A 108 -9.25 7.02 -23.52
CA VAL A 108 -8.90 7.64 -22.23
C VAL A 108 -10.11 8.38 -21.65
N LYS A 109 -10.81 9.16 -22.49
CA LYS A 109 -12.03 9.86 -22.07
C LYS A 109 -13.13 8.89 -21.64
N PHE A 110 -13.39 7.84 -22.42
CA PHE A 110 -14.41 6.84 -22.10
C PHE A 110 -14.14 6.16 -20.74
N ILE A 111 -12.89 5.76 -20.48
CA ILE A 111 -12.50 5.14 -19.20
C ILE A 111 -12.65 6.15 -18.04
N SER A 112 -12.20 7.39 -18.24
CA SER A 112 -12.29 8.44 -17.22
C SER A 112 -13.75 8.74 -16.86
N ASP A 113 -14.61 8.92 -17.85
CA ASP A 113 -16.05 9.15 -17.64
C ASP A 113 -16.72 7.96 -16.93
N GLY A 114 -16.34 6.73 -17.30
CA GLY A 114 -16.82 5.51 -16.67
C GLY A 114 -16.43 5.42 -15.20
N ILE A 115 -15.20 5.75 -14.83
CA ILE A 115 -14.75 5.80 -13.43
C ILE A 115 -15.54 6.85 -12.64
N VAL A 116 -15.74 8.04 -13.21
CA VAL A 116 -16.53 9.11 -12.58
C VAL A 116 -17.98 8.65 -12.34
N GLN A 117 -18.60 7.98 -13.33
CA GLN A 117 -19.95 7.44 -13.17
C GLN A 117 -20.03 6.36 -12.10
N LEU A 118 -19.07 5.42 -12.06
CA LEU A 118 -18.98 4.39 -11.03
C LEU A 118 -18.81 5.00 -9.62
N ASN A 119 -18.06 6.09 -9.50
CA ASN A 119 -17.88 6.80 -8.25
C ASN A 119 -19.19 7.47 -7.83
N LYS A 120 -19.82 8.27 -8.70
CA LYS A 120 -21.07 9.00 -8.42
C LYS A 120 -22.23 8.08 -8.09
N SER A 121 -22.33 6.92 -8.73
CA SER A 121 -23.38 5.93 -8.45
C SER A 121 -23.15 5.11 -7.18
N GLY A 122 -22.01 5.29 -6.49
CA GLY A 122 -21.63 4.48 -5.34
C GLY A 122 -21.17 3.05 -5.69
N LYS A 123 -21.20 2.67 -6.98
CA LYS A 123 -20.83 1.33 -7.42
C LYS A 123 -19.34 1.04 -7.17
N LEU A 124 -18.49 2.06 -7.30
CA LEU A 124 -17.06 1.91 -7.02
C LEU A 124 -16.82 1.56 -5.55
N ALA A 125 -17.48 2.25 -4.62
CA ALA A 125 -17.40 1.95 -3.18
C ALA A 125 -17.90 0.53 -2.86
N GLN A 126 -18.98 0.08 -3.52
CA GLN A 126 -19.48 -1.30 -3.36
C GLN A 126 -18.43 -2.33 -3.85
N LEU A 127 -17.79 -2.09 -5.00
CA LEU A 127 -16.76 -2.97 -5.53
C LEU A 127 -15.51 -3.00 -4.61
N GLN A 128 -15.08 -1.86 -4.12
CA GLN A 128 -14.00 -1.77 -3.16
C GLN A 128 -14.31 -2.57 -1.88
N THR A 129 -15.49 -2.37 -1.30
CA THR A 129 -15.92 -3.13 -0.12
C THR A 129 -15.99 -4.63 -0.39
N LYS A 130 -16.53 -5.03 -1.54
CA LYS A 130 -16.61 -6.45 -1.92
C LYS A 130 -15.23 -7.12 -2.01
N TRP A 131 -14.29 -6.46 -2.66
CA TRP A 131 -12.99 -7.07 -2.99
C TRP A 131 -11.92 -6.79 -1.94
N LEU A 132 -11.90 -5.59 -1.36
CA LEU A 132 -10.87 -5.15 -0.41
C LEU A 132 -11.34 -5.22 1.05
N GLY A 133 -12.65 -5.30 1.30
CA GLY A 133 -13.24 -5.27 2.64
C GLY A 133 -13.43 -3.86 3.21
N PHE A 134 -13.10 -2.81 2.45
CA PHE A 134 -13.28 -1.40 2.82
C PHE A 134 -13.42 -0.55 1.56
N SER A 135 -13.98 0.66 1.71
CA SER A 135 -14.02 1.67 0.64
C SER A 135 -13.02 2.77 0.91
N MET A 136 -12.51 3.37 -0.17
CA MET A 136 -11.60 4.52 -0.15
C MET A 136 -12.27 5.70 -0.82
N ALA A 137 -12.07 6.90 -0.28
CA ALA A 137 -12.49 8.12 -0.96
C ALA A 137 -11.77 8.25 -2.30
N VAL A 138 -12.51 8.61 -3.34
CA VAL A 138 -11.98 8.85 -4.68
C VAL A 138 -12.17 10.33 -4.98
N PRO A 139 -11.10 11.07 -5.33
CA PRO A 139 -11.22 12.48 -5.66
C PRO A 139 -12.01 12.66 -6.96
N GLU A 140 -12.78 13.74 -7.07
CA GLU A 140 -13.52 14.06 -8.29
C GLU A 140 -12.59 14.44 -9.45
N GLN A 141 -11.41 14.93 -9.15
CA GLN A 141 -10.37 15.27 -10.11
C GLN A 141 -9.06 14.61 -9.72
N VAL A 142 -8.31 14.17 -10.73
CA VAL A 142 -6.98 13.59 -10.51
C VAL A 142 -6.07 14.67 -9.91
N PRO A 143 -5.51 14.46 -8.72
CA PRO A 143 -4.56 15.41 -8.14
C PRO A 143 -3.35 15.57 -9.07
N THR A 144 -2.87 16.81 -9.23
CA THR A 144 -1.62 17.05 -9.94
C THR A 144 -0.49 16.39 -9.16
N PRO A 145 0.36 15.56 -9.78
CA PRO A 145 1.52 15.00 -9.10
C PRO A 145 2.39 16.13 -8.52
N ALA A 146 2.83 15.96 -7.29
CA ALA A 146 3.87 16.83 -6.74
C ALA A 146 5.17 16.57 -7.52
N ASN A 147 5.80 17.66 -8.00
CA ASN A 147 7.12 17.61 -8.64
C ASN A 147 8.20 17.30 -7.61
#